data_9d954537c72436a48c01763462d67e8c
#
_entry.id   9d954537c72436a48c01763462d67e8c
#
_cell.length_a   1.000
_cell.length_b   1.000
_cell.length_c   1.000
_cell.angle_alpha   90.00
_cell.angle_beta   90.00
_cell.angle_gamma   90.00
#
_symmetry.space_group_name_H-M   'P 1'
#
loop_
_entity.id
_entity.type
_entity.pdbx_description
1 polymer ?
#
loop_
_entity_poly.entity_id
_entity_poly.type
_entity_poly.pdbx_seq_one_letter_code
_entity_poly.pdbx_strand_id
1 'polypeptide(L)'
;MKQKTNASIILALLMSFVFIACNNEKKEELAKTDAAAMPAYDPAMDPVKVEAATITNMFADTLGVKFYQVDIKPGDSAAMHTHPDHLVYVLDGGMVKLMSKGGEWAPVEFKTGMGLVTGPDTHTGKNIGTTTIKLLVADIYRPRN
;
A
#
# COMPACT_ATOMS: atom_id res chain seq x y z
N MET A 1 -30.30 85.35 10.94
CA MET A 1 -30.49 83.88 11.03
C MET A 1 -29.57 83.21 9.98
N LYS A 2 -28.49 82.55 10.42
CA LYS A 2 -27.49 81.99 9.56
C LYS A 2 -27.71 80.47 9.52
N GLN A 3 -28.01 79.91 8.36
CA GLN A 3 -28.05 78.46 8.12
C GLN A 3 -26.63 77.92 7.90
N LYS A 4 -26.28 76.89 8.65
CA LYS A 4 -25.04 76.14 8.46
C LYS A 4 -25.32 74.95 7.56
N THR A 5 -24.64 74.84 6.45
CA THR A 5 -24.62 73.69 5.55
C THR A 5 -23.62 72.69 6.08
N ASN A 6 -24.09 71.48 6.37
CA ASN A 6 -23.22 70.29 6.70
C ASN A 6 -22.87 69.57 5.41
N ALA A 7 -21.60 69.56 5.08
CA ALA A 7 -21.06 68.71 4.00
C ALA A 7 -20.83 67.31 4.53
N SER A 8 -21.57 66.32 4.01
CA SER A 8 -21.34 64.88 4.25
C SER A 8 -20.26 64.41 3.34
N ILE A 9 -19.17 63.96 3.93
CA ILE A 9 -18.08 63.26 3.23
C ILE A 9 -18.48 61.77 3.14
N ILE A 10 -18.74 61.31 1.90
CA ILE A 10 -18.96 59.88 1.60
C ILE A 10 -17.59 59.23 1.41
N LEU A 11 -17.16 58.42 2.38
CA LEU A 11 -15.96 57.61 2.31
C LEU A 11 -16.31 56.31 1.56
N ALA A 12 -15.90 56.20 0.31
CA ALA A 12 -16.03 54.98 -0.47
C ALA A 12 -14.98 53.96 -0.03
N LEU A 13 -15.45 52.88 0.63
CA LEU A 13 -14.61 51.75 1.05
C LEU A 13 -14.44 50.81 -0.15
N LEU A 14 -13.26 50.84 -0.81
CA LEU A 14 -12.87 49.88 -1.83
C LEU A 14 -12.50 48.55 -1.15
N MET A 15 -13.42 47.59 -1.19
CA MET A 15 -13.14 46.19 -0.81
C MET A 15 -12.32 45.51 -1.94
N SER A 16 -11.02 45.38 -1.73
CA SER A 16 -10.17 44.55 -2.57
C SER A 16 -10.42 43.10 -2.24
N PHE A 17 -11.12 42.38 -3.13
CA PHE A 17 -11.20 40.92 -3.08
C PHE A 17 -9.84 40.31 -3.50
N VAL A 18 -9.09 39.82 -2.54
CA VAL A 18 -7.93 38.96 -2.81
C VAL A 18 -8.46 37.55 -3.09
N PHE A 19 -8.46 37.16 -4.37
CA PHE A 19 -8.66 35.77 -4.75
C PHE A 19 -7.41 34.99 -4.36
N ILE A 20 -7.52 34.21 -3.28
CA ILE A 20 -6.53 33.18 -2.98
C ILE A 20 -6.78 32.05 -3.97
N ALA A 21 -6.02 32.02 -5.04
CA ALA A 21 -5.92 30.85 -5.91
C ALA A 21 -5.21 29.76 -5.12
N CYS A 22 -5.98 28.79 -4.62
CA CYS A 22 -5.41 27.57 -4.08
C CYS A 22 -4.66 26.85 -5.19
N ASN A 23 -3.35 26.82 -5.09
CA ASN A 23 -2.46 26.14 -6.02
C ASN A 23 -2.68 24.62 -5.94
N ASN A 24 -3.42 24.09 -6.92
CA ASN A 24 -3.68 22.66 -7.06
C ASN A 24 -2.44 21.88 -7.58
N GLU A 25 -1.35 22.59 -7.90
CA GLU A 25 -0.14 21.97 -8.49
C GLU A 25 0.64 21.06 -7.52
N LYS A 26 0.56 21.32 -6.20
CA LYS A 26 1.25 20.48 -5.21
C LYS A 26 0.66 19.07 -5.06
N LYS A 27 -0.62 18.89 -5.41
CA LYS A 27 -1.27 17.58 -5.30
C LYS A 27 -0.95 16.63 -6.45
N GLU A 28 -0.72 17.17 -7.65
CA GLU A 28 -0.31 16.36 -8.80
C GLU A 28 1.16 15.96 -8.75
N GLU A 29 2.02 16.78 -8.18
CA GLU A 29 3.47 16.49 -8.07
C GLU A 29 3.74 15.43 -7.01
N LEU A 30 2.99 15.39 -5.87
CA LEU A 30 3.11 14.31 -4.88
C LEU A 30 2.63 12.97 -5.43
N ALA A 31 1.55 12.95 -6.23
CA ALA A 31 1.04 11.72 -6.83
C ALA A 31 1.98 11.13 -7.90
N LYS A 32 2.76 11.96 -8.59
CA LYS A 32 3.74 11.52 -9.59
C LYS A 32 5.04 10.99 -8.97
N THR A 33 5.46 11.51 -7.82
CA THR A 33 6.67 11.04 -7.14
C THR A 33 6.46 9.69 -6.45
N ASP A 34 5.29 9.43 -5.88
CA ASP A 34 4.98 8.14 -5.25
C ASP A 34 4.85 6.99 -6.28
N ALA A 35 4.32 7.27 -7.47
CA ALA A 35 4.22 6.27 -8.54
C ALA A 35 5.59 5.89 -9.14
N ALA A 36 6.61 6.76 -9.07
CA ALA A 36 7.96 6.50 -9.57
C ALA A 36 8.85 5.73 -8.58
N ALA A 37 8.47 5.67 -7.29
CA ALA A 37 9.25 5.05 -6.22
C ALA A 37 8.87 3.59 -5.93
N MET A 38 7.81 3.06 -6.58
CA MET A 38 7.35 1.69 -6.33
C MET A 38 8.16 0.70 -7.17
N PRO A 39 8.68 -0.40 -6.55
CA PRO A 39 9.37 -1.44 -7.29
C PRO A 39 8.46 -2.02 -8.38
N ALA A 40 8.98 -2.16 -9.60
CA ALA A 40 8.24 -2.79 -10.68
C ALA A 40 7.99 -4.27 -10.33
N TYR A 41 6.77 -4.75 -10.52
CA TYR A 41 6.42 -6.15 -10.43
C TYR A 41 7.16 -6.96 -11.51
N ASP A 42 7.82 -8.04 -11.10
CA ASP A 42 8.52 -8.99 -12.00
C ASP A 42 7.70 -10.28 -12.15
N PRO A 43 7.07 -10.52 -13.32
CA PRO A 43 6.28 -11.72 -13.55
C PRO A 43 7.06 -13.04 -13.48
N ALA A 44 8.39 -13.03 -13.60
CA ALA A 44 9.22 -14.20 -13.45
C ALA A 44 9.35 -14.65 -11.99
N MET A 45 9.17 -13.70 -11.06
CA MET A 45 9.23 -13.91 -9.62
C MET A 45 7.83 -13.96 -8.97
N ASP A 46 6.78 -14.17 -9.76
CA ASP A 46 5.40 -14.34 -9.26
C ASP A 46 5.33 -15.45 -8.20
N PRO A 47 4.71 -15.23 -7.03
CA PRO A 47 4.64 -16.21 -5.95
C PRO A 47 4.10 -17.56 -6.40
N VAL A 48 3.06 -17.57 -7.25
CA VAL A 48 2.45 -18.80 -7.76
C VAL A 48 3.43 -19.64 -8.59
N LYS A 49 4.44 -19.02 -9.19
CA LYS A 49 5.48 -19.71 -9.95
C LYS A 49 6.62 -20.21 -9.08
N VAL A 50 7.08 -19.40 -8.13
CA VAL A 50 8.30 -19.68 -7.36
C VAL A 50 8.01 -20.30 -5.99
N GLU A 51 6.77 -20.15 -5.47
CA GLU A 51 6.33 -20.58 -4.13
C GLU A 51 5.26 -21.67 -4.15
N ALA A 52 5.12 -22.39 -5.25
CA ALA A 52 4.07 -23.40 -5.41
C ALA A 52 3.99 -24.43 -4.26
N ALA A 53 5.11 -24.70 -3.56
CA ALA A 53 5.15 -25.64 -2.45
C ALA A 53 4.48 -25.12 -1.16
N THR A 54 4.42 -23.79 -0.96
CA THR A 54 3.77 -23.16 0.19
C THR A 54 2.33 -22.76 -0.11
N ILE A 55 1.95 -22.65 -1.36
CA ILE A 55 0.57 -22.37 -1.79
C ILE A 55 -0.24 -23.66 -1.73
N THR A 56 -1.11 -23.75 -0.73
CA THR A 56 -1.88 -24.98 -0.46
C THR A 56 -3.25 -25.00 -1.13
N ASN A 57 -3.77 -23.83 -1.48
CA ASN A 57 -5.06 -23.73 -2.17
C ASN A 57 -5.13 -22.48 -3.06
N MET A 58 -5.51 -22.64 -4.32
CA MET A 58 -5.85 -21.56 -5.24
C MET A 58 -7.36 -21.43 -5.31
N PHE A 59 -7.92 -20.33 -4.78
CA PHE A 59 -9.36 -20.08 -4.79
C PHE A 59 -9.84 -19.43 -6.09
N ALA A 60 -9.02 -18.50 -6.64
CA ALA A 60 -9.34 -17.79 -7.86
C ALA A 60 -8.08 -17.29 -8.58
N ASP A 61 -8.12 -17.34 -9.91
CA ASP A 61 -7.18 -16.65 -10.80
C ASP A 61 -8.01 -16.07 -11.96
N THR A 62 -8.63 -14.94 -11.71
CA THR A 62 -9.57 -14.32 -12.65
C THR A 62 -9.71 -12.82 -12.37
N LEU A 63 -10.23 -12.08 -13.34
CA LEU A 63 -10.50 -10.64 -13.22
C LEU A 63 -9.28 -9.80 -12.79
N GLY A 64 -8.07 -10.29 -13.09
CA GLY A 64 -6.82 -9.63 -12.67
C GLY A 64 -6.54 -9.74 -11.18
N VAL A 65 -7.07 -10.77 -10.51
CA VAL A 65 -6.79 -11.10 -9.11
C VAL A 65 -6.44 -12.58 -9.01
N LYS A 66 -5.35 -12.89 -8.29
CA LYS A 66 -5.06 -14.24 -7.80
C LYS A 66 -5.36 -14.27 -6.31
N PHE A 67 -6.23 -15.18 -5.88
CA PHE A 67 -6.59 -15.36 -4.47
C PHE A 67 -6.27 -16.78 -4.04
N TYR A 68 -5.41 -16.91 -3.01
CA TYR A 68 -4.86 -18.19 -2.60
C TYR A 68 -4.52 -18.24 -1.11
N GLN A 69 -4.35 -19.47 -0.60
CA GLN A 69 -3.87 -19.74 0.75
C GLN A 69 -2.41 -20.16 0.72
N VAL A 70 -1.67 -19.66 1.69
CA VAL A 70 -0.26 -20.01 1.94
C VAL A 70 -0.16 -20.63 3.33
N ASP A 71 0.48 -21.80 3.42
CA ASP A 71 0.81 -22.48 4.68
C ASP A 71 2.33 -22.57 4.82
N ILE A 72 2.89 -21.90 5.84
CA ILE A 72 4.33 -21.89 6.11
C ILE A 72 4.59 -22.66 7.40
N LYS A 73 5.11 -23.88 7.29
CA LYS A 73 5.41 -24.71 8.46
C LYS A 73 6.62 -24.17 9.24
N PRO A 74 6.77 -24.52 10.53
CA PRO A 74 7.96 -24.18 11.30
C PRO A 74 9.26 -24.54 10.55
N GLY A 75 10.15 -23.56 10.38
CA GLY A 75 11.41 -23.72 9.66
C GLY A 75 11.36 -23.55 8.16
N ASP A 76 10.17 -23.59 7.53
CA ASP A 76 10.03 -23.38 6.09
C ASP A 76 10.39 -21.95 5.71
N SER A 77 10.91 -21.80 4.51
CA SER A 77 11.26 -20.51 3.91
C SER A 77 10.58 -20.37 2.56
N ALA A 78 10.05 -19.21 2.29
CA ALA A 78 9.64 -18.79 0.96
C ALA A 78 10.87 -18.37 0.15
N ALA A 79 10.95 -18.68 -1.15
CA ALA A 79 11.97 -18.11 -2.03
C ALA A 79 11.78 -16.59 -2.18
N MET A 80 12.75 -15.89 -2.75
CA MET A 80 12.56 -14.48 -3.10
C MET A 80 11.49 -14.40 -4.20
N HIS A 81 10.42 -13.65 -3.95
CA HIS A 81 9.28 -13.49 -4.86
C HIS A 81 8.77 -12.05 -4.88
N THR A 82 8.00 -11.72 -5.89
CA THR A 82 7.48 -10.37 -6.12
C THR A 82 5.96 -10.40 -6.18
N HIS A 83 5.32 -9.64 -5.30
CA HIS A 83 3.89 -9.37 -5.37
C HIS A 83 3.62 -8.07 -6.14
N PRO A 84 2.48 -7.97 -6.86
CA PRO A 84 1.88 -6.68 -7.23
C PRO A 84 1.26 -6.00 -5.99
N ASP A 85 0.29 -5.10 -6.19
CA ASP A 85 -0.57 -4.69 -5.07
C ASP A 85 -1.24 -5.93 -4.48
N HIS A 86 -1.20 -6.06 -3.16
CA HIS A 86 -1.76 -7.27 -2.55
C HIS A 86 -2.35 -7.03 -1.16
N LEU A 87 -3.27 -7.92 -0.82
CA LEU A 87 -3.85 -8.02 0.52
C LEU A 87 -3.39 -9.33 1.15
N VAL A 88 -3.12 -9.27 2.44
CA VAL A 88 -2.84 -10.46 3.26
C VAL A 88 -3.78 -10.46 4.45
N TYR A 89 -4.40 -11.60 4.72
CA TYR A 89 -5.13 -11.84 5.95
C TYR A 89 -4.57 -13.05 6.67
N VAL A 90 -4.24 -12.89 7.96
CA VAL A 90 -3.63 -13.92 8.79
C VAL A 90 -4.71 -14.80 9.40
N LEU A 91 -4.83 -16.05 8.95
CA LEU A 91 -5.72 -17.06 9.53
C LEU A 91 -5.13 -17.63 10.81
N ASP A 92 -3.89 -18.11 10.76
CA ASP A 92 -3.12 -18.61 11.89
C ASP A 92 -1.78 -17.87 11.93
N GLY A 93 -1.53 -17.18 13.03
CA GLY A 93 -0.35 -16.32 13.19
C GLY A 93 0.91 -17.06 13.67
N GLY A 94 1.99 -16.31 13.76
CA GLY A 94 3.30 -16.80 14.24
C GLY A 94 4.42 -15.81 14.01
N MET A 95 5.63 -16.22 14.36
CA MET A 95 6.84 -15.42 14.16
C MET A 95 7.48 -15.74 12.82
N VAL A 96 7.63 -14.75 11.98
CA VAL A 96 8.40 -14.85 10.74
C VAL A 96 9.59 -13.89 10.80
N LYS A 97 10.63 -14.17 10.05
CA LYS A 97 11.58 -13.14 9.63
C LYS A 97 11.38 -12.89 8.14
N LEU A 98 11.34 -11.61 7.80
CA LEU A 98 11.19 -11.14 6.43
C LEU A 98 12.44 -10.39 6.00
N MET A 99 12.71 -10.42 4.70
CA MET A 99 13.77 -9.62 4.08
C MET A 99 13.27 -9.12 2.72
N SER A 100 13.11 -7.81 2.58
CA SER A 100 12.87 -7.19 1.27
C SER A 100 14.14 -7.23 0.43
N LYS A 101 14.00 -7.22 -0.89
CA LYS A 101 15.13 -7.28 -1.83
C LYS A 101 16.16 -6.19 -1.54
N GLY A 102 17.39 -6.59 -1.27
CA GLY A 102 18.50 -5.67 -0.91
C GLY A 102 18.49 -5.18 0.53
N GLY A 103 17.56 -5.64 1.36
CA GLY A 103 17.48 -5.31 2.79
C GLY A 103 18.08 -6.38 3.71
N GLU A 104 17.80 -6.24 4.98
CA GLU A 104 18.22 -7.17 6.03
C GLU A 104 17.03 -7.98 6.57
N TRP A 105 17.33 -9.10 7.23
CA TRP A 105 16.33 -9.89 7.89
C TRP A 105 15.77 -9.19 9.14
N ALA A 106 14.47 -9.01 9.19
CA ALA A 106 13.75 -8.45 10.34
C ALA A 106 12.71 -9.44 10.88
N PRO A 107 12.64 -9.68 12.20
CA PRO A 107 11.56 -10.47 12.79
C PRO A 107 10.25 -9.69 12.77
N VAL A 108 9.16 -10.36 12.41
CA VAL A 108 7.81 -9.81 12.36
C VAL A 108 6.86 -10.81 12.99
N GLU A 109 5.96 -10.36 13.87
CA GLU A 109 4.87 -11.16 14.38
C GLU A 109 3.63 -10.99 13.50
N PHE A 110 3.18 -12.07 12.87
CA PHE A 110 1.87 -12.13 12.24
C PHE A 110 0.84 -12.56 13.30
N LYS A 111 -0.08 -11.64 13.61
CA LYS A 111 -1.14 -11.93 14.58
C LYS A 111 -2.37 -12.49 13.86
N THR A 112 -2.96 -13.55 14.40
CA THR A 112 -4.24 -14.08 13.90
C THR A 112 -5.28 -12.96 13.81
N GLY A 113 -5.97 -12.84 12.68
CA GLY A 113 -6.92 -11.76 12.38
C GLY A 113 -6.30 -10.48 11.85
N MET A 114 -4.97 -10.40 11.71
CA MET A 114 -4.30 -9.24 11.12
C MET A 114 -4.58 -9.17 9.63
N GLY A 115 -4.94 -7.97 9.15
CA GLY A 115 -5.08 -7.65 7.73
C GLY A 115 -4.04 -6.63 7.30
N LEU A 116 -3.44 -6.83 6.13
CA LEU A 116 -2.45 -5.95 5.51
C LEU A 116 -2.88 -5.63 4.09
N VAL A 117 -2.61 -4.40 3.66
CA VAL A 117 -2.70 -3.98 2.26
C VAL A 117 -1.39 -3.30 1.93
N THR A 118 -0.68 -3.82 0.95
CA THR A 118 0.63 -3.29 0.55
C THR A 118 0.70 -3.07 -0.96
N GLY A 119 1.60 -2.20 -1.38
CA GLY A 119 1.99 -2.02 -2.78
C GLY A 119 2.89 -3.15 -3.26
N PRO A 120 3.41 -3.05 -4.51
CA PRO A 120 4.36 -4.02 -5.04
C PRO A 120 5.58 -4.15 -4.12
N ASP A 121 5.93 -5.39 -3.81
CA ASP A 121 7.10 -5.69 -2.96
C ASP A 121 7.79 -6.97 -3.45
N THR A 122 9.11 -7.00 -3.29
CA THR A 122 9.94 -8.16 -3.55
C THR A 122 10.61 -8.58 -2.26
N HIS A 123 10.26 -9.76 -1.75
CA HIS A 123 10.74 -10.23 -0.46
C HIS A 123 10.89 -11.75 -0.39
N THR A 124 11.47 -12.19 0.70
CA THR A 124 11.52 -13.59 1.14
C THR A 124 11.15 -13.64 2.62
N GLY A 125 10.68 -14.79 3.07
CA GLY A 125 10.30 -15.00 4.46
C GLY A 125 10.71 -16.37 4.98
N LYS A 126 10.86 -16.49 6.30
CA LYS A 126 11.07 -17.76 6.99
C LYS A 126 10.23 -17.81 8.26
N ASN A 127 9.49 -18.88 8.44
CA ASN A 127 8.82 -19.14 9.71
C ASN A 127 9.87 -19.53 10.77
N ILE A 128 10.07 -18.66 11.76
CA ILE A 128 10.99 -18.87 12.90
C ILE A 128 10.25 -19.25 14.20
N GLY A 129 8.92 -19.40 14.11
CA GLY A 129 8.07 -19.84 15.20
C GLY A 129 7.94 -21.36 15.27
N THR A 130 7.00 -21.81 16.09
CA THR A 130 6.73 -23.23 16.37
C THR A 130 5.38 -23.71 15.81
N THR A 131 4.59 -22.81 15.24
CA THR A 131 3.27 -23.08 14.65
C THR A 131 3.30 -22.89 13.14
N THR A 132 2.43 -23.60 12.40
CA THR A 132 2.21 -23.32 10.99
C THR A 132 1.49 -21.96 10.85
N ILE A 133 2.07 -21.06 10.08
CA ILE A 133 1.43 -19.77 9.74
C ILE A 133 0.56 -20.02 8.52
N LYS A 134 -0.71 -19.54 8.58
CA LYS A 134 -1.64 -19.63 7.46
C LYS A 134 -2.12 -18.25 7.06
N LEU A 135 -2.00 -17.95 5.78
CA LEU A 135 -2.34 -16.66 5.21
C LEU A 135 -3.33 -16.83 4.05
N LEU A 136 -4.27 -15.90 3.95
CA LEU A 136 -4.97 -15.64 2.69
C LEU A 136 -4.29 -14.48 1.99
N VAL A 137 -3.96 -14.65 0.71
CA VAL A 137 -3.30 -13.64 -0.10
C VAL A 137 -4.14 -13.36 -1.34
N ALA A 138 -4.34 -12.08 -1.63
CA ALA A 138 -4.97 -11.62 -2.86
C ALA A 138 -4.04 -10.67 -3.61
N ASP A 139 -3.41 -11.15 -4.67
CA ASP A 139 -2.57 -10.36 -5.57
C ASP A 139 -3.42 -9.69 -6.64
N ILE A 140 -3.24 -8.38 -6.83
CA ILE A 140 -4.04 -7.55 -7.72
C ILE A 140 -3.17 -7.08 -8.89
N TYR A 141 -3.38 -7.69 -10.06
CA TYR A 141 -2.63 -7.42 -11.30
C TYR A 141 -3.28 -6.34 -12.18
N ARG A 142 -4.38 -5.74 -11.71
CA ARG A 142 -5.04 -4.66 -12.45
C ARG A 142 -4.21 -3.39 -12.37
N PRO A 143 -4.17 -2.58 -13.47
CA PRO A 143 -3.59 -1.25 -13.42
C PRO A 143 -4.29 -0.41 -12.35
N ARG A 144 -3.52 0.42 -11.66
CA ARG A 144 -4.08 1.52 -10.85
C ARG A 144 -4.61 2.60 -11.80
N ASN A 145 -5.84 3.02 -11.62
CA ASN A 145 -6.42 4.16 -12.34
C ASN A 145 -5.99 5.47 -11.69
#